data_5798f41f3ab6804b52ceca70a19e8440
#
_entry.id   5798f41f3ab6804b52ceca70a19e8440
#
_cell.length_a   1.000
_cell.length_b   1.000
_cell.length_c   1.000
_cell.angle_alpha   90.00
_cell.angle_beta   90.00
_cell.angle_gamma   90.00
#
_symmetry.space_group_name_H-M   'P 1'
#
loop_
_entity.id
_entity.type
_entity.pdbx_description
1 polymer ?
#
loop_
_entity_poly.entity_id
_entity_poly.type
_entity_poly.pdbx_seq_one_letter_code
_entity_poly.pdbx_strand_id
1 'polypeptide(L)'
;MLVPPKRKKLAINNIIRCGITDNEKEASRISKAAAVRFGDIGVSMFRFPLLNQDNIKKYVTIEGKEKLDAIKEAKKAVSWPLLTAETGNLKGPHLPLYGYPLLSVAMKQKNKGFASSYAEYRSMPGQTVEYKTGVRDMLRRLKQGYFIGLLCDQDPGDTGILSDFMGQKTLTPTGPAHFSLLCKLPVMTALIHKDGPFHYTIVIGDPIEADAGLDKKEAIQNVTDKINIRLEEWIRKYPEEWFWLHNR
;
A
#
# COMPACT_ATOMS: atom_id res chain seq x y z
N MET A 1 14.69 -6.30 17.86
CA MET A 1 14.64 -7.26 16.73
C MET A 1 16.01 -7.32 16.09
N LEU A 2 16.64 -8.50 16.03
CA LEU A 2 17.94 -8.68 15.37
C LEU A 2 17.71 -8.91 13.87
N VAL A 3 18.04 -7.92 13.06
CA VAL A 3 18.02 -8.06 11.60
C VAL A 3 19.30 -8.81 11.18
N PRO A 4 19.20 -9.88 10.37
CA PRO A 4 20.37 -10.60 9.89
C PRO A 4 21.35 -9.65 9.19
N PRO A 5 22.69 -9.80 9.39
CA PRO A 5 23.69 -8.89 8.84
C PRO A 5 23.59 -8.67 7.33
N LYS A 6 23.30 -9.73 6.57
CA LYS A 6 23.07 -9.65 5.11
C LYS A 6 21.91 -8.72 4.75
N ARG A 7 20.80 -8.79 5.48
CA ARG A 7 19.62 -7.94 5.24
C ARG A 7 19.87 -6.49 5.66
N LYS A 8 20.61 -6.27 6.75
CA LYS A 8 21.03 -4.92 7.16
C LYS A 8 21.91 -4.27 6.07
N LYS A 9 22.91 -5.00 5.56
CA LYS A 9 23.78 -4.50 4.47
C LYS A 9 22.96 -4.18 3.21
N LEU A 10 22.01 -5.05 2.83
CA LEU A 10 21.12 -4.81 1.71
C LEU A 10 20.32 -3.52 1.88
N ALA A 11 19.72 -3.30 3.05
CA ALA A 11 18.95 -2.09 3.32
C ALA A 11 19.80 -0.82 3.23
N ILE A 12 21.00 -0.82 3.81
CA ILE A 12 21.93 0.31 3.73
C ILE A 12 22.28 0.60 2.26
N ASN A 13 22.64 -0.43 1.50
CA ASN A 13 22.96 -0.27 0.09
C ASN A 13 21.77 0.26 -0.73
N ASN A 14 20.55 -0.21 -0.46
CA ASN A 14 19.35 0.28 -1.13
C ASN A 14 19.10 1.77 -0.81
N ILE A 15 19.23 2.19 0.44
CA ILE A 15 19.06 3.58 0.86
C ILE A 15 20.04 4.51 0.14
N ILE A 16 21.32 4.11 0.06
CA ILE A 16 22.35 4.88 -0.63
C ILE A 16 22.10 4.89 -2.14
N ARG A 17 21.86 3.73 -2.74
CA ARG A 17 21.61 3.58 -4.17
C ARG A 17 20.40 4.38 -4.65
N CYS A 18 19.35 4.48 -3.82
CA CYS A 18 18.13 5.24 -4.09
C CYS A 18 18.30 6.75 -3.83
N GLY A 19 19.46 7.21 -3.46
CA GLY A 19 19.76 8.64 -3.25
C GLY A 19 18.97 9.26 -2.10
N ILE A 20 18.68 8.48 -1.05
CA ILE A 20 18.10 9.01 0.20
C ILE A 20 19.17 9.73 1.01
N THR A 21 20.35 9.16 1.09
CA THR A 21 21.55 9.75 1.68
C THR A 21 22.79 9.04 1.12
N ASP A 22 23.90 9.74 1.04
CA ASP A 22 25.24 9.19 0.74
C ASP A 22 26.02 8.84 2.01
N ASN A 23 25.54 9.23 3.18
CA ASN A 23 26.15 8.98 4.47
C ASN A 23 25.77 7.59 5.02
N GLU A 24 26.73 6.69 5.12
CA GLU A 24 26.51 5.31 5.60
C GLU A 24 25.97 5.24 7.04
N LYS A 25 26.39 6.14 7.93
CA LYS A 25 25.88 6.19 9.31
C LYS A 25 24.39 6.57 9.31
N GLU A 26 24.01 7.54 8.49
CA GLU A 26 22.60 7.95 8.36
C GLU A 26 21.77 6.85 7.68
N ALA A 27 22.28 6.20 6.62
CA ALA A 27 21.64 5.04 6.00
C ALA A 27 21.43 3.90 7.01
N SER A 28 22.41 3.65 7.88
CA SER A 28 22.29 2.64 8.95
C SER A 28 21.24 3.05 9.98
N ARG A 29 21.12 4.34 10.33
CA ARG A 29 20.06 4.88 11.22
C ARG A 29 18.69 4.65 10.62
N ILE A 30 18.48 5.06 9.37
CA ILE A 30 17.21 4.87 8.63
C ILE A 30 16.86 3.38 8.54
N SER A 31 17.80 2.53 8.16
CA SER A 31 17.60 1.07 8.10
C SER A 31 17.14 0.47 9.42
N LYS A 32 17.74 0.91 10.53
CA LYS A 32 17.33 0.48 11.89
C LYS A 32 15.93 0.96 12.24
N ALA A 33 15.63 2.23 11.95
CA ALA A 33 14.31 2.80 12.21
C ALA A 33 13.23 2.07 11.39
N ALA A 34 13.47 1.81 10.10
CA ALA A 34 12.57 1.04 9.25
C ALA A 34 12.32 -0.38 9.79
N ALA A 35 13.37 -1.06 10.27
CA ALA A 35 13.22 -2.38 10.89
C ALA A 35 12.37 -2.34 12.17
N VAL A 36 12.49 -1.29 12.98
CA VAL A 36 11.64 -1.07 14.17
C VAL A 36 10.19 -0.81 13.76
N ARG A 37 9.96 0.04 12.75
CA ARG A 37 8.61 0.28 12.20
C ARG A 37 7.93 -1.02 11.77
N PHE A 38 8.67 -1.88 11.10
CA PHE A 38 8.16 -3.19 10.68
C PHE A 38 7.83 -4.10 11.87
N GLY A 39 8.61 -4.07 12.94
CA GLY A 39 8.29 -4.74 14.20
C GLY A 39 7.01 -4.21 14.84
N ASP A 40 6.86 -2.88 14.87
CA ASP A 40 5.66 -2.21 15.38
C ASP A 40 4.38 -2.62 14.63
N ILE A 41 4.49 -2.85 13.31
CA ILE A 41 3.38 -3.35 12.49
C ILE A 41 2.89 -4.70 13.01
N GLY A 42 3.81 -5.63 13.27
CA GLY A 42 3.49 -6.94 13.82
C GLY A 42 2.80 -6.85 15.19
N VAL A 43 3.29 -5.98 16.07
CA VAL A 43 2.69 -5.76 17.38
C VAL A 43 1.31 -5.09 17.27
N SER A 44 1.17 -4.13 16.36
CA SER A 44 -0.10 -3.41 16.15
C SER A 44 -1.23 -4.33 15.69
N MET A 45 -0.93 -5.41 14.98
CA MET A 45 -1.94 -6.41 14.59
C MET A 45 -2.69 -7.01 15.79
N PHE A 46 -1.99 -7.27 16.89
CA PHE A 46 -2.64 -7.79 18.11
C PHE A 46 -3.61 -6.80 18.75
N ARG A 47 -3.56 -5.52 18.34
CA ARG A 47 -4.47 -4.48 18.81
C ARG A 47 -5.71 -4.31 17.92
N PHE A 48 -5.75 -4.90 16.73
CA PHE A 48 -6.89 -4.76 15.81
C PHE A 48 -8.23 -5.13 16.45
N PRO A 49 -8.35 -6.21 17.27
CA PRO A 49 -9.62 -6.52 17.94
C PRO A 49 -10.12 -5.42 18.89
N LEU A 50 -9.23 -4.53 19.34
CA LEU A 50 -9.57 -3.43 20.25
C LEU A 50 -10.06 -2.18 19.52
N LEU A 51 -9.87 -2.13 18.19
CA LEU A 51 -10.26 -0.99 17.37
C LEU A 51 -11.73 -1.12 16.96
N ASN A 52 -12.45 -0.01 17.03
CA ASN A 52 -13.83 0.12 16.61
C ASN A 52 -14.09 1.54 16.05
N GLN A 53 -15.31 1.79 15.60
CA GLN A 53 -15.68 3.10 15.01
C GLN A 53 -15.59 4.26 16.00
N ASP A 54 -15.78 3.99 17.30
CA ASP A 54 -15.79 5.03 18.35
C ASP A 54 -14.37 5.46 18.74
N ASN A 55 -13.39 4.55 18.65
CA ASN A 55 -12.03 4.81 19.12
C ASN A 55 -11.00 4.98 18.02
N ILE A 56 -11.28 4.58 16.76
CA ILE A 56 -10.30 4.60 15.68
C ILE A 56 -9.69 5.99 15.46
N LYS A 57 -10.46 7.05 15.62
CA LYS A 57 -10.02 8.44 15.45
C LYS A 57 -8.94 8.87 16.45
N LYS A 58 -8.77 8.13 17.55
CA LYS A 58 -7.69 8.37 18.52
C LYS A 58 -6.35 7.81 18.06
N TYR A 59 -6.36 6.89 17.11
CA TYR A 59 -5.18 6.13 16.68
C TYR A 59 -4.83 6.33 15.21
N VAL A 60 -5.78 6.82 14.42
CA VAL A 60 -5.58 7.01 12.99
C VAL A 60 -6.18 8.33 12.54
N THR A 61 -5.40 9.10 11.79
CA THR A 61 -5.85 10.27 11.03
C THR A 61 -5.87 9.92 9.55
N ILE A 62 -6.79 10.48 8.78
CA ILE A 62 -6.82 10.37 7.32
C ILE A 62 -6.69 11.76 6.73
N GLU A 63 -5.52 12.05 6.15
CA GLU A 63 -5.29 13.23 5.32
C GLU A 63 -5.80 12.97 3.90
N GLY A 64 -6.50 13.95 3.31
CA GLY A 64 -7.16 13.79 2.01
C GLY A 64 -8.44 12.95 2.09
N LYS A 65 -9.06 12.88 3.28
CA LYS A 65 -10.32 12.14 3.50
C LYS A 65 -11.44 12.62 2.58
N GLU A 66 -11.50 13.92 2.29
CA GLU A 66 -12.45 14.54 1.38
C GLU A 66 -12.43 13.94 -0.02
N LYS A 67 -11.27 13.42 -0.47
CA LYS A 67 -11.12 12.74 -1.75
C LYS A 67 -11.84 11.38 -1.74
N LEU A 68 -11.79 10.66 -0.62
CA LEU A 68 -12.55 9.42 -0.43
C LEU A 68 -14.04 9.70 -0.32
N ASP A 69 -14.43 10.77 0.39
CA ASP A 69 -15.82 11.19 0.55
C ASP A 69 -16.43 11.59 -0.80
N ALA A 70 -15.72 12.40 -1.60
CA ALA A 70 -16.15 12.79 -2.93
C ALA A 70 -16.46 11.57 -3.83
N ILE A 71 -15.62 10.54 -3.77
CA ILE A 71 -15.86 9.30 -4.51
C ILE A 71 -17.06 8.53 -3.95
N LYS A 72 -17.20 8.49 -2.63
CA LYS A 72 -18.34 7.83 -1.98
C LYS A 72 -19.66 8.52 -2.30
N GLU A 73 -19.66 9.84 -2.41
CA GLU A 73 -20.84 10.65 -2.73
C GLU A 73 -21.19 10.63 -4.21
N ALA A 74 -20.19 10.53 -5.06
CA ALA A 74 -20.35 10.42 -6.51
C ALA A 74 -21.10 9.15 -6.95
N LYS A 75 -21.88 8.54 -6.08
CA LYS A 75 -22.69 7.32 -6.20
C LYS A 75 -23.38 7.06 -7.56
N LYS A 76 -23.16 7.91 -8.54
CA LYS A 76 -23.80 7.83 -9.87
C LYS A 76 -23.17 6.83 -10.82
N ALA A 77 -22.01 6.27 -10.52
CA ALA A 77 -21.42 5.21 -11.35
C ALA A 77 -20.45 4.35 -10.53
N VAL A 78 -20.93 3.26 -10.01
CA VAL A 78 -20.33 1.93 -10.14
C VAL A 78 -18.81 1.83 -10.06
N SER A 79 -18.08 2.70 -9.29
CA SER A 79 -16.65 2.64 -9.42
C SER A 79 -15.90 3.30 -8.28
N TRP A 80 -15.50 2.49 -7.31
CA TRP A 80 -14.62 2.92 -6.24
C TRP A 80 -13.15 2.79 -6.68
N PRO A 81 -12.26 3.77 -6.39
CA PRO A 81 -10.90 3.73 -6.88
C PRO A 81 -10.10 2.58 -6.30
N LEU A 82 -9.08 2.20 -7.04
CA LEU A 82 -8.05 1.30 -6.59
C LEU A 82 -7.14 2.04 -5.61
N LEU A 83 -6.96 1.49 -4.42
CA LEU A 83 -5.98 1.99 -3.46
C LEU A 83 -4.70 1.20 -3.60
N THR A 84 -3.61 1.86 -3.98
CA THR A 84 -2.29 1.26 -3.86
C THR A 84 -1.74 1.57 -2.49
N ALA A 85 -1.23 0.57 -1.82
CA ALA A 85 -0.78 0.71 -0.46
C ALA A 85 0.62 0.14 -0.30
N GLU A 86 1.47 0.90 0.37
CA GLU A 86 2.69 0.38 0.96
C GLU A 86 2.45 -0.12 2.37
N THR A 87 3.36 -0.97 2.86
CA THR A 87 3.28 -1.58 4.19
C THR A 87 1.91 -2.20 4.48
N GLY A 88 1.52 -3.10 3.62
CA GLY A 88 0.21 -3.71 3.38
C GLY A 88 -0.64 -4.17 4.56
N ASN A 89 -0.12 -4.19 5.77
CA ASN A 89 -0.82 -4.81 6.90
C ASN A 89 -1.52 -3.83 7.83
N LEU A 90 -1.07 -2.58 7.92
CA LEU A 90 -1.67 -1.61 8.84
C LEU A 90 -2.93 -0.92 8.33
N LYS A 91 -3.12 -0.86 7.01
CA LYS A 91 -4.26 -0.15 6.41
C LYS A 91 -5.55 -0.97 6.42
N GLY A 92 -5.42 -2.27 6.55
CA GLY A 92 -6.53 -3.18 6.41
C GLY A 92 -7.77 -2.82 7.24
N PRO A 93 -7.66 -2.74 8.57
CA PRO A 93 -8.84 -2.46 9.40
C PRO A 93 -9.20 -0.99 9.49
N HIS A 94 -8.29 -0.07 9.17
CA HIS A 94 -8.49 1.34 9.50
C HIS A 94 -9.51 2.02 8.60
N LEU A 95 -9.40 1.87 7.28
CA LEU A 95 -10.36 2.45 6.34
C LEU A 95 -11.79 1.93 6.52
N PRO A 96 -12.03 0.61 6.71
CA PRO A 96 -13.36 0.09 7.01
C PRO A 96 -13.99 0.70 8.26
N LEU A 97 -13.23 0.94 9.32
CA LEU A 97 -13.73 1.58 10.54
C LEU A 97 -14.12 3.05 10.33
N TYR A 98 -13.57 3.70 9.32
CA TYR A 98 -14.02 5.02 8.87
C TYR A 98 -15.19 4.99 7.90
N GLY A 99 -15.74 3.81 7.61
CA GLY A 99 -16.87 3.64 6.69
C GLY A 99 -16.48 3.55 5.21
N TYR A 100 -15.21 3.19 4.93
CA TYR A 100 -14.71 2.91 3.58
C TYR A 100 -14.44 1.41 3.45
N PRO A 101 -15.41 0.60 3.00
CA PRO A 101 -15.24 -0.84 2.89
C PRO A 101 -14.10 -1.18 1.93
N LEU A 102 -13.17 -2.02 2.39
CA LEU A 102 -11.94 -2.33 1.68
C LEU A 102 -11.82 -3.84 1.43
N LEU A 103 -11.58 -4.22 0.18
CA LEU A 103 -11.13 -5.52 -0.22
C LEU A 103 -9.62 -5.47 -0.45
N SER A 104 -8.83 -6.13 0.39
CA SER A 104 -7.39 -6.29 0.17
C SER A 104 -7.08 -7.59 -0.53
N VAL A 105 -6.32 -7.51 -1.62
CA VAL A 105 -5.80 -8.67 -2.32
C VAL A 105 -4.47 -9.08 -1.70
N ALA A 106 -4.38 -10.31 -1.23
CA ALA A 106 -3.20 -10.84 -0.57
C ALA A 106 -2.71 -12.15 -1.19
N MET A 107 -1.43 -12.44 -1.05
CA MET A 107 -0.88 -13.75 -1.39
C MET A 107 -1.08 -14.74 -0.24
N LYS A 108 -1.35 -16.01 -0.57
CA LYS A 108 -1.43 -17.07 0.44
C LYS A 108 -0.12 -17.22 1.17
N GLN A 109 -0.19 -17.22 2.50
CA GLN A 109 0.97 -17.50 3.34
C GLN A 109 1.35 -18.99 3.23
N LYS A 110 2.66 -19.27 3.18
CA LYS A 110 3.18 -20.63 3.09
C LYS A 110 2.97 -21.42 4.40
N ASN A 111 3.05 -20.76 5.54
CA ASN A 111 2.83 -21.37 6.86
C ASN A 111 1.34 -21.39 7.19
N LYS A 112 0.72 -22.58 7.19
CA LYS A 112 -0.72 -22.77 7.39
C LYS A 112 -1.20 -22.35 8.79
N GLY A 113 -0.41 -22.57 9.83
CA GLY A 113 -0.77 -22.21 11.22
C GLY A 113 -0.79 -20.70 11.43
N PHE A 114 0.17 -19.99 10.87
CA PHE A 114 0.21 -18.54 10.91
C PHE A 114 -0.85 -17.93 9.97
N ALA A 115 -1.16 -18.60 8.86
CA ALA A 115 -2.09 -18.11 7.84
C ALA A 115 -3.52 -17.95 8.37
N SER A 116 -4.01 -18.87 9.20
CA SER A 116 -5.38 -18.81 9.73
C SER A 116 -5.54 -17.68 10.73
N SER A 117 -4.68 -17.62 11.75
CA SER A 117 -4.71 -16.54 12.76
C SER A 117 -4.47 -15.15 12.11
N TYR A 118 -3.55 -15.09 11.14
CA TYR A 118 -3.26 -13.87 10.42
C TYR A 118 -4.45 -13.39 9.56
N ALA A 119 -5.16 -14.31 8.91
CA ALA A 119 -6.37 -14.00 8.14
C ALA A 119 -7.50 -13.51 9.06
N GLU A 120 -7.67 -14.14 10.22
CA GLU A 120 -8.64 -13.73 11.23
C GLU A 120 -8.37 -12.30 11.73
N TYR A 121 -7.16 -12.01 12.18
CA TYR A 121 -6.77 -10.65 12.61
C TYR A 121 -6.92 -9.60 11.52
N ARG A 122 -6.67 -9.95 10.27
CA ARG A 122 -6.85 -9.04 9.14
C ARG A 122 -8.30 -8.79 8.76
N SER A 123 -9.18 -9.75 8.98
CA SER A 123 -10.62 -9.59 8.73
C SER A 123 -11.35 -8.84 9.84
N MET A 124 -10.76 -8.75 11.02
CA MET A 124 -11.22 -7.84 12.07
C MET A 124 -10.81 -6.41 11.70
N PRO A 125 -11.57 -5.50 12.00
CA PRO A 125 -12.92 -5.05 12.13
C PRO A 125 -13.56 -4.63 10.78
N GLY A 126 -13.99 -5.59 10.00
CA GLY A 126 -14.78 -5.32 8.78
C GLY A 126 -13.99 -5.19 7.48
N GLN A 127 -12.69 -5.51 7.46
CA GLN A 127 -11.94 -5.69 6.23
C GLN A 127 -12.26 -7.06 5.62
N THR A 128 -12.52 -7.09 4.32
CA THR A 128 -12.53 -8.33 3.56
C THR A 128 -11.13 -8.58 2.99
N VAL A 129 -10.54 -9.72 3.31
CA VAL A 129 -9.26 -10.16 2.74
C VAL A 129 -9.54 -11.33 1.84
N GLU A 130 -9.17 -11.21 0.57
CA GLU A 130 -9.28 -12.31 -0.38
C GLU A 130 -7.90 -12.71 -0.92
N TYR A 131 -7.67 -14.01 -1.01
CA TYR A 131 -6.44 -14.58 -1.50
C TYR A 131 -6.57 -14.93 -2.98
N LYS A 132 -5.81 -14.25 -3.84
CA LYS A 132 -5.82 -14.48 -5.31
C LYS A 132 -7.23 -14.52 -5.90
N THR A 133 -8.04 -13.55 -5.57
CA THR A 133 -9.37 -13.39 -6.16
C THR A 133 -9.28 -13.19 -7.65
N GLY A 134 -10.12 -13.89 -8.37
CA GLY A 134 -10.30 -13.61 -9.78
C GLY A 134 -10.81 -12.20 -10.00
N VAL A 135 -10.44 -11.59 -11.13
CA VAL A 135 -10.92 -10.26 -11.56
C VAL A 135 -12.43 -10.09 -11.39
N ARG A 136 -13.21 -11.16 -11.62
CA ARG A 136 -14.68 -11.15 -11.46
C ARG A 136 -15.14 -10.83 -10.04
N ASP A 137 -14.47 -11.36 -9.02
CA ASP A 137 -14.82 -11.11 -7.63
C ASP A 137 -14.47 -9.67 -7.23
N MET A 138 -13.34 -9.18 -7.67
CA MET A 138 -12.99 -7.76 -7.47
C MET A 138 -14.01 -6.83 -8.12
N LEU A 139 -14.41 -7.09 -9.37
CA LEU A 139 -15.45 -6.32 -10.06
C LEU A 139 -16.80 -6.38 -9.35
N ARG A 140 -17.17 -7.54 -8.81
CA ARG A 140 -18.39 -7.68 -7.99
C ARG A 140 -18.33 -6.83 -6.73
N ARG A 141 -17.18 -6.82 -6.02
CA ARG A 141 -16.98 -6.01 -4.83
C ARG A 141 -16.96 -4.51 -5.14
N LEU A 142 -16.32 -4.10 -6.24
CA LEU A 142 -16.40 -2.72 -6.73
C LEU A 142 -17.87 -2.28 -6.90
N LYS A 143 -18.70 -3.10 -7.55
CA LYS A 143 -20.15 -2.81 -7.71
C LYS A 143 -20.91 -2.72 -6.37
N GLN A 144 -20.41 -3.38 -5.32
CA GLN A 144 -20.94 -3.31 -3.96
C GLN A 144 -20.42 -2.10 -3.16
N GLY A 145 -19.60 -1.25 -3.77
CA GLY A 145 -19.05 -0.06 -3.12
C GLY A 145 -17.78 -0.31 -2.29
N TYR A 146 -17.04 -1.37 -2.58
CA TYR A 146 -15.74 -1.64 -1.96
C TYR A 146 -14.62 -0.94 -2.68
N PHE A 147 -13.68 -0.39 -1.94
CA PHE A 147 -12.35 -0.05 -2.44
C PHE A 147 -11.55 -1.34 -2.64
N ILE A 148 -10.74 -1.41 -3.68
CA ILE A 148 -9.83 -2.54 -3.90
C ILE A 148 -8.42 -2.11 -3.55
N GLY A 149 -7.84 -2.74 -2.54
CA GLY A 149 -6.46 -2.50 -2.11
C GLY A 149 -5.49 -3.44 -2.82
N LEU A 150 -4.56 -2.87 -3.59
CA LEU A 150 -3.49 -3.59 -4.28
C LEU A 150 -2.13 -3.10 -3.78
N LEU A 151 -1.19 -4.02 -3.57
CA LEU A 151 0.20 -3.69 -3.24
C LEU A 151 1.01 -3.56 -4.52
N CYS A 152 1.71 -2.44 -4.69
CA CYS A 152 2.51 -2.14 -5.89
C CYS A 152 3.96 -1.84 -5.59
N ASP A 153 4.37 -2.01 -4.36
CA ASP A 153 5.69 -1.68 -3.84
C ASP A 153 6.69 -2.83 -3.88
N GLN A 154 6.24 -4.03 -4.19
CA GLN A 154 7.08 -5.22 -4.20
C GLN A 154 7.44 -5.67 -5.61
N ASP A 155 8.56 -6.36 -5.75
CA ASP A 155 8.97 -6.99 -6.99
C ASP A 155 7.89 -7.99 -7.47
N PRO A 156 7.28 -7.77 -8.65
CA PRO A 156 6.27 -8.66 -9.21
C PRO A 156 6.86 -9.91 -9.88
N GLY A 157 8.18 -10.07 -9.88
CA GLY A 157 8.86 -11.05 -10.72
C GLY A 157 8.61 -10.77 -12.21
N ASP A 158 8.45 -11.80 -13.02
CA ASP A 158 8.34 -11.71 -14.48
C ASP A 158 7.03 -11.06 -14.99
N THR A 159 6.12 -10.66 -14.10
CA THR A 159 4.79 -10.15 -14.48
C THR A 159 4.69 -8.62 -14.47
N GLY A 160 5.77 -7.93 -14.15
CA GLY A 160 5.84 -6.46 -14.10
C GLY A 160 6.26 -5.83 -15.43
N ILE A 161 6.22 -4.49 -15.45
CA ILE A 161 6.84 -3.69 -16.52
C ILE A 161 8.03 -2.92 -15.97
N LEU A 162 9.00 -2.61 -16.81
CA LEU A 162 10.10 -1.74 -16.44
C LEU A 162 9.58 -0.30 -16.30
N SER A 163 9.82 0.28 -15.15
CA SER A 163 9.48 1.66 -14.82
C SER A 163 10.60 2.28 -14.00
N ASP A 164 10.74 3.58 -14.08
CA ASP A 164 11.68 4.31 -13.23
C ASP A 164 11.15 4.32 -11.79
N PHE A 165 12.02 3.97 -10.85
CA PHE A 165 11.71 4.03 -9.43
C PHE A 165 12.98 4.33 -8.63
N MET A 166 12.99 5.43 -7.89
CA MET A 166 14.13 5.87 -7.09
C MET A 166 15.44 5.95 -7.90
N GLY A 167 15.35 6.44 -9.15
CA GLY A 167 16.49 6.56 -10.05
C GLY A 167 17.00 5.25 -10.64
N GLN A 168 16.25 4.16 -10.52
CA GLN A 168 16.60 2.84 -11.06
C GLN A 168 15.46 2.31 -11.94
N LYS A 169 15.81 1.57 -13.00
CA LYS A 169 14.83 0.79 -13.76
C LYS A 169 14.48 -0.48 -12.98
N THR A 170 13.25 -0.59 -12.53
CA THR A 170 12.76 -1.74 -11.76
C THR A 170 11.50 -2.33 -12.36
N LEU A 171 11.29 -3.62 -12.15
CA LEU A 171 10.02 -4.25 -12.47
C LEU A 171 8.94 -3.78 -11.49
N THR A 172 7.87 -3.25 -12.03
CA THR A 172 6.76 -2.67 -11.25
C THR A 172 5.45 -3.38 -11.56
N PRO A 173 4.64 -3.73 -10.52
CA PRO A 173 3.34 -4.34 -10.70
C PRO A 173 2.38 -3.45 -11.49
N THR A 174 1.70 -4.02 -12.49
CA THR A 174 0.75 -3.31 -13.35
C THR A 174 -0.71 -3.50 -12.98
N GLY A 175 -0.97 -4.25 -11.91
CA GLY A 175 -2.33 -4.57 -11.48
C GLY A 175 -3.27 -3.36 -11.40
N PRO A 176 -2.92 -2.28 -10.69
CA PRO A 176 -3.74 -1.08 -10.61
C PRO A 176 -4.00 -0.41 -11.95
N ALA A 177 -2.99 -0.31 -12.81
CA ALA A 177 -3.13 0.27 -14.14
C ALA A 177 -4.10 -0.54 -15.01
N HIS A 178 -3.98 -1.87 -15.00
CA HIS A 178 -4.91 -2.75 -15.70
C HIS A 178 -6.35 -2.60 -15.22
N PHE A 179 -6.57 -2.53 -13.89
CA PHE A 179 -7.89 -2.33 -13.32
C PHE A 179 -8.46 -0.95 -13.64
N SER A 180 -7.62 0.08 -13.59
CA SER A 180 -8.00 1.45 -13.96
C SER A 180 -8.55 1.49 -15.38
N LEU A 181 -7.83 0.91 -16.33
CA LEU A 181 -8.27 0.88 -17.73
C LEU A 181 -9.53 0.03 -17.92
N LEU A 182 -9.57 -1.17 -17.30
CA LEU A 182 -10.69 -2.11 -17.44
C LEU A 182 -11.99 -1.52 -16.90
N CYS A 183 -11.91 -0.84 -15.75
CA CYS A 183 -13.06 -0.33 -15.03
C CYS A 183 -13.36 1.14 -15.31
N LYS A 184 -12.45 1.84 -16.01
CA LYS A 184 -12.47 3.31 -16.20
C LYS A 184 -12.53 4.04 -14.86
N LEU A 185 -11.65 3.63 -13.94
CA LEU A 185 -11.57 4.11 -12.58
C LEU A 185 -10.25 4.77 -12.28
N PRO A 186 -10.22 5.84 -11.47
CA PRO A 186 -8.97 6.37 -10.99
C PRO A 186 -8.27 5.40 -10.05
N VAL A 187 -6.95 5.48 -10.00
CA VAL A 187 -6.12 4.89 -8.95
C VAL A 187 -5.76 5.97 -7.94
N MET A 188 -5.82 5.65 -6.66
CA MET A 188 -5.35 6.55 -5.60
C MET A 188 -4.26 5.86 -4.79
N THR A 189 -3.26 6.61 -4.39
CA THR A 189 -2.30 6.12 -3.41
C THR A 189 -2.86 6.32 -2.00
N ALA A 190 -2.71 5.32 -1.16
CA ALA A 190 -2.99 5.41 0.27
C ALA A 190 -1.74 4.99 1.03
N LEU A 191 -1.01 5.94 1.55
CA LEU A 191 0.28 5.75 2.19
C LEU A 191 0.14 6.02 3.68
N ILE A 192 0.88 5.30 4.52
CA ILE A 192 0.72 5.42 5.96
C ILE A 192 2.07 5.68 6.62
N HIS A 193 2.11 6.63 7.54
CA HIS A 193 3.26 6.85 8.41
C HIS A 193 2.83 6.90 9.88
N LYS A 194 3.76 6.59 10.76
CA LYS A 194 3.57 6.68 12.20
C LYS A 194 4.02 8.08 12.66
N ASP A 195 3.15 8.80 13.32
CA ASP A 195 3.39 10.18 13.80
C ASP A 195 3.34 10.30 15.34
N GLY A 196 3.13 9.18 16.03
CA GLY A 196 3.12 9.16 17.49
C GLY A 196 3.14 7.76 18.09
N PRO A 197 3.19 7.62 19.40
CA PRO A 197 2.99 6.35 20.06
C PRO A 197 1.61 5.79 19.73
N PHE A 198 1.56 4.73 18.91
CA PHE A 198 0.32 4.09 18.45
C PHE A 198 -0.61 4.98 17.61
N HIS A 199 -0.13 6.10 17.10
CA HIS A 199 -0.87 6.96 16.18
C HIS A 199 -0.25 6.89 14.78
N TYR A 200 -1.14 6.85 13.77
CA TYR A 200 -0.79 6.71 12.35
C TYR A 200 -1.58 7.70 11.53
N THR A 201 -0.95 8.25 10.51
CA THR A 201 -1.62 9.06 9.50
C THR A 201 -1.64 8.33 8.16
N ILE A 202 -2.83 8.17 7.60
CA ILE A 202 -3.03 7.66 6.23
C ILE A 202 -3.17 8.87 5.33
N VAL A 203 -2.27 9.00 4.36
CA VAL A 203 -2.30 10.06 3.35
C VAL A 203 -2.91 9.53 2.07
N ILE A 204 -4.02 10.13 1.64
CA ILE A 204 -4.70 9.80 0.40
C ILE A 204 -4.23 10.75 -0.69
N GLY A 205 -3.57 10.20 -1.70
CA GLY A 205 -3.11 10.96 -2.86
C GLY A 205 -4.26 11.36 -3.81
N ASP A 206 -3.97 12.29 -4.72
CA ASP A 206 -4.92 12.67 -5.76
C ASP A 206 -5.21 11.51 -6.72
N PRO A 207 -6.42 11.47 -7.30
CA PRO A 207 -6.78 10.46 -8.28
C PRO A 207 -5.83 10.46 -9.48
N ILE A 208 -5.35 9.30 -9.87
CA ILE A 208 -4.57 9.05 -11.08
C ILE A 208 -5.49 8.40 -12.10
N GLU A 209 -5.82 9.12 -13.15
CA GLU A 209 -6.66 8.61 -14.23
C GLU A 209 -5.80 8.10 -15.37
N ALA A 210 -6.28 7.05 -16.06
CA ALA A 210 -5.69 6.60 -17.30
C ALA A 210 -6.02 7.59 -18.42
N ASP A 211 -5.02 7.97 -19.18
CA ASP A 211 -5.21 8.85 -20.33
C ASP A 211 -5.92 8.10 -21.46
N ALA A 212 -7.09 8.60 -21.86
CA ALA A 212 -7.90 8.01 -22.90
C ALA A 212 -7.32 8.21 -24.32
N GLY A 213 -6.37 9.13 -24.49
CA GLY A 213 -5.68 9.40 -25.75
C GLY A 213 -4.52 8.45 -26.04
N LEU A 214 -4.09 7.66 -25.06
CA LEU A 214 -2.98 6.72 -25.21
C LEU A 214 -3.46 5.33 -25.62
N ASP A 215 -2.60 4.60 -26.31
CA ASP A 215 -2.86 3.18 -26.51
C ASP A 215 -2.80 2.42 -25.16
N LYS A 216 -3.30 1.18 -25.16
CA LYS A 216 -3.40 0.39 -23.93
C LYS A 216 -2.06 0.20 -23.23
N LYS A 217 -0.97 -0.01 -23.97
CA LYS A 217 0.36 -0.25 -23.40
C LYS A 217 0.93 1.02 -22.80
N GLU A 218 0.81 2.12 -23.52
CA GLU A 218 1.24 3.45 -23.08
C GLU A 218 0.43 3.92 -21.86
N ALA A 219 -0.88 3.70 -21.86
CA ALA A 219 -1.74 4.05 -20.73
C ALA A 219 -1.37 3.25 -19.45
N ILE A 220 -1.05 1.95 -19.57
CA ILE A 220 -0.57 1.13 -18.45
C ILE A 220 0.76 1.68 -17.95
N GLN A 221 1.71 1.99 -18.83
CA GLN A 221 3.00 2.56 -18.45
C GLN A 221 2.79 3.90 -17.73
N ASN A 222 1.99 4.80 -18.29
CA ASN A 222 1.72 6.13 -17.73
C ASN A 222 1.13 6.08 -16.31
N VAL A 223 0.12 5.23 -16.08
CA VAL A 223 -0.48 5.07 -14.75
C VAL A 223 0.53 4.47 -13.77
N THR A 224 1.31 3.48 -14.22
CA THR A 224 2.33 2.83 -13.37
C THR A 224 3.43 3.81 -12.98
N ASP A 225 3.91 4.62 -13.92
CA ASP A 225 4.93 5.63 -13.66
C ASP A 225 4.42 6.72 -12.70
N LYS A 226 3.19 7.18 -12.85
CA LYS A 226 2.56 8.12 -11.91
C LYS A 226 2.45 7.56 -10.50
N ILE A 227 2.12 6.27 -10.36
CA ILE A 227 2.10 5.59 -9.05
C ILE A 227 3.51 5.60 -8.46
N ASN A 228 4.55 5.22 -9.23
CA ASN A 228 5.92 5.22 -8.76
C ASN A 228 6.38 6.61 -8.30
N ILE A 229 6.08 7.67 -9.06
CA ILE A 229 6.40 9.05 -8.68
C ILE A 229 5.81 9.38 -7.30
N ARG A 230 4.53 9.06 -7.06
CA ARG A 230 3.89 9.29 -5.76
C ARG A 230 4.54 8.50 -4.62
N LEU A 231 4.94 7.26 -4.90
CA LEU A 231 5.66 6.43 -3.95
C LEU A 231 7.02 7.01 -3.62
N GLU A 232 7.78 7.48 -4.62
CA GLU A 232 9.08 8.11 -4.43
C GLU A 232 8.99 9.38 -3.58
N GLU A 233 8.05 10.27 -3.88
CA GLU A 233 7.80 11.50 -3.11
C GLU A 233 7.58 11.17 -1.63
N TRP A 234 6.77 10.15 -1.36
CA TRP A 234 6.47 9.73 0.00
C TRP A 234 7.67 9.06 0.69
N ILE A 235 8.40 8.19 0.00
CA ILE A 235 9.59 7.52 0.54
C ILE A 235 10.67 8.54 0.91
N ARG A 236 10.86 9.57 0.08
CA ARG A 236 11.82 10.66 0.37
C ARG A 236 11.41 11.46 1.58
N LYS A 237 10.10 11.66 1.78
CA LYS A 237 9.57 12.38 2.96
C LYS A 237 9.62 11.53 4.24
N TYR A 238 9.39 10.22 4.13
CA TYR A 238 9.29 9.29 5.27
C TYR A 238 10.14 8.04 5.04
N PRO A 239 11.48 8.16 4.94
CA PRO A 239 12.32 7.02 4.55
C PRO A 239 12.32 5.89 5.58
N GLU A 240 12.01 6.15 6.84
CA GLU A 240 11.89 5.11 7.86
C GLU A 240 10.62 4.25 7.72
N GLU A 241 9.64 4.69 6.98
CA GLU A 241 8.38 3.96 6.78
C GLU A 241 8.45 2.95 5.62
N TRP A 242 9.57 2.95 4.85
CA TRP A 242 9.77 2.03 3.73
C TRP A 242 10.52 0.76 4.13
N PHE A 243 10.14 -0.37 3.51
CA PHE A 243 10.76 -1.67 3.79
C PHE A 243 12.02 -1.90 2.96
N TRP A 244 13.12 -1.27 3.32
CA TRP A 244 14.42 -1.36 2.63
C TRP A 244 15.05 -2.76 2.59
N LEU A 245 14.50 -3.74 3.29
CA LEU A 245 15.02 -5.11 3.38
C LEU A 245 14.63 -5.98 2.17
N HIS A 246 13.93 -5.44 1.19
CA HIS A 246 13.55 -6.08 -0.07
C HIS A 246 14.58 -5.85 -1.18
N ASN A 247 14.65 -6.81 -2.12
CA ASN A 247 15.21 -6.58 -3.45
C ASN A 247 14.06 -6.06 -4.34
N ARG A 248 14.16 -4.82 -4.72
CA ARG A 248 13.34 -4.21 -5.75
C ARG A 248 14.23 -3.45 -6.71
#